data_bef72e8067db75b96ccb0eb9461c939a
#
_entry.id   bef72e8067db75b96ccb0eb9461c939a
#
_cell.length_a   1.000
_cell.length_b   1.000
_cell.length_c   1.000
_cell.angle_alpha   90.00
_cell.angle_beta   90.00
_cell.angle_gamma   90.00
#
_symmetry.space_group_name_H-M   'P 1'
#
loop_
_entity.id
_entity.type
_entity.pdbx_description
1 polymer ?
#
loop_
_entity_poly.entity_id
_entity_poly.type
_entity_poly.pdbx_seq_one_letter_code
_entity_poly.pdbx_strand_id
1 'polypeptide(L)'
;QIGFALLGFGLWMLAFDRRWRMIAGMLLSFSLMIGAGVLCDRWLYGEWTCTPLNYLTENMLHGHIDTFGIDPWYYYLYAIPLEGGIVFGGVVLAAAAWFFVRYPRHMLTWTLLLFLAAHQAIGHKEVRFLFPALLFAPFFIVRLAESLPSDFLRRRAVRAVGVVLAVVNGMIMIAALAVPGTNICFFDRVERLAESGRPLALVHLRNQNTYYCYNEAILDSVPRLVMSYYWMPADAAYRTFDSAEELGRGVRELSSSMDVYLLSEDPEPEVPGCTLQRVAWSPFPKWVTTHFNFNDWAGRSIRTRNIFRISPDSRAVARQE
;
A
#
# COMPACT_ATOMS: atom_id res chain seq x y z
N GLN A 1 -5.90 14.26 -8.03
CA GLN A 1 -5.63 13.25 -9.08
C GLN A 1 -6.81 13.08 -10.02
N ILE A 2 -8.02 12.80 -9.52
CA ILE A 2 -9.22 12.60 -10.35
C ILE A 2 -9.62 13.84 -11.16
N GLY A 3 -9.18 15.03 -10.75
CA GLY A 3 -9.40 16.29 -11.46
C GLY A 3 -8.90 16.26 -12.91
N PHE A 4 -7.81 15.58 -13.20
CA PHE A 4 -7.29 15.41 -14.57
C PHE A 4 -8.21 14.55 -15.44
N ALA A 5 -8.84 13.51 -14.85
CA ALA A 5 -9.84 12.72 -15.55
C ALA A 5 -11.09 13.54 -15.86
N LEU A 6 -11.57 14.33 -14.90
CA LEU A 6 -12.70 15.24 -15.08
C LEU A 6 -12.40 16.32 -16.13
N LEU A 7 -11.18 16.86 -16.14
CA LEU A 7 -10.74 17.80 -17.17
C LEU A 7 -10.76 17.14 -18.56
N GLY A 8 -10.23 15.92 -18.71
CA GLY A 8 -10.25 15.16 -19.96
C GLY A 8 -11.68 14.90 -20.45
N PHE A 9 -12.56 14.52 -19.54
CA PHE A 9 -13.99 14.36 -19.85
C PHE A 9 -14.65 15.67 -20.28
N GLY A 10 -14.38 16.76 -19.56
CA GLY A 10 -14.90 18.09 -19.90
C GLY A 10 -14.43 18.56 -21.28
N LEU A 11 -13.14 18.39 -21.61
CA LEU A 11 -12.59 18.71 -22.92
C LEU A 11 -13.24 17.86 -24.03
N TRP A 12 -13.47 16.57 -23.78
CA TRP A 12 -14.20 15.72 -24.72
C TRP A 12 -15.61 16.24 -24.97
N MET A 13 -16.34 16.62 -23.92
CA MET A 13 -17.68 17.20 -24.05
C MET A 13 -17.67 18.49 -24.86
N LEU A 14 -16.70 19.37 -24.63
CA LEU A 14 -16.56 20.62 -25.39
C LEU A 14 -16.25 20.36 -26.87
N ALA A 15 -15.41 19.35 -27.15
CA ALA A 15 -14.98 19.05 -28.52
C ALA A 15 -16.04 18.31 -29.34
N PHE A 16 -16.76 17.35 -28.76
CA PHE A 16 -17.57 16.40 -29.50
C PHE A 16 -19.06 16.39 -29.14
N ASP A 17 -19.43 16.61 -27.88
CA ASP A 17 -20.82 16.43 -27.43
C ASP A 17 -21.60 17.76 -27.34
N ARG A 18 -20.93 18.83 -26.91
CA ARG A 18 -21.46 20.22 -26.85
C ARG A 18 -22.81 20.36 -26.16
N ARG A 19 -23.16 19.46 -25.24
CA ARG A 19 -24.40 19.60 -24.46
C ARG A 19 -24.20 20.59 -23.30
N TRP A 20 -24.33 21.87 -23.59
CA TRP A 20 -24.03 22.97 -22.67
C TRP A 20 -24.75 22.86 -21.32
N ARG A 21 -26.00 22.38 -21.33
CA ARG A 21 -26.74 22.15 -20.07
C ARG A 21 -26.06 21.10 -19.18
N MET A 22 -25.52 20.02 -19.76
CA MET A 22 -24.79 19.03 -19.03
C MET A 22 -23.46 19.58 -18.51
N ILE A 23 -22.73 20.33 -19.34
CA ILE A 23 -21.48 20.99 -18.94
C ILE A 23 -21.73 21.94 -17.77
N ALA A 24 -22.76 22.80 -17.88
CA ALA A 24 -23.14 23.71 -16.81
C ALA A 24 -23.54 22.94 -15.51
N GLY A 25 -24.33 21.88 -15.64
CA GLY A 25 -24.69 21.04 -14.51
C GLY A 25 -23.46 20.38 -13.83
N MET A 26 -22.50 19.89 -14.61
CA MET A 26 -21.25 19.35 -14.07
C MET A 26 -20.43 20.41 -13.35
N LEU A 27 -20.26 21.60 -13.95
CA LEU A 27 -19.53 22.70 -13.32
C LEU A 27 -20.22 23.16 -12.03
N LEU A 28 -21.54 23.26 -12.03
CA LEU A 28 -22.30 23.59 -10.84
C LEU A 28 -22.11 22.54 -9.75
N SER A 29 -22.25 21.24 -10.08
CA SER A 29 -22.07 20.14 -9.12
C SER A 29 -20.65 20.12 -8.56
N PHE A 30 -19.63 20.32 -9.40
CA PHE A 30 -18.25 20.40 -8.97
C PHE A 30 -18.01 21.59 -8.02
N SER A 31 -18.53 22.76 -8.36
CA SER A 31 -18.43 23.96 -7.51
C SER A 31 -19.14 23.77 -6.16
N LEU A 32 -20.31 23.15 -6.15
CA LEU A 32 -21.03 22.83 -4.91
C LEU A 32 -20.23 21.84 -4.04
N MET A 33 -19.61 20.81 -4.64
CA MET A 33 -18.78 19.85 -3.91
C MET A 33 -17.52 20.50 -3.32
N ILE A 34 -16.85 21.36 -4.07
CA ILE A 34 -15.71 22.15 -3.54
C ILE A 34 -16.18 23.07 -2.42
N GLY A 35 -17.29 23.77 -2.60
CA GLY A 35 -17.85 24.62 -1.55
C GLY A 35 -18.19 23.87 -0.27
N ALA A 36 -18.83 22.70 -0.39
CA ALA A 36 -19.08 21.82 0.75
C ALA A 36 -17.78 21.35 1.41
N GLY A 37 -16.77 21.01 0.61
CA GLY A 37 -15.43 20.65 1.13
C GLY A 37 -14.81 21.79 1.95
N VAL A 38 -14.83 23.02 1.43
CA VAL A 38 -14.30 24.20 2.14
C VAL A 38 -15.06 24.46 3.45
N LEU A 39 -16.37 24.22 3.49
CA LEU A 39 -17.16 24.32 4.73
C LEU A 39 -16.74 23.25 5.75
N CYS A 40 -16.49 22.02 5.30
CA CYS A 40 -15.95 20.95 6.14
C CYS A 40 -14.55 21.29 6.65
N ASP A 41 -13.68 21.80 5.78
CA ASP A 41 -12.33 22.26 6.14
C ASP A 41 -12.40 23.36 7.20
N ARG A 42 -13.29 24.33 7.02
CA ARG A 42 -13.52 25.40 8.02
C ARG A 42 -13.97 24.85 9.37
N TRP A 43 -14.85 23.88 9.35
CA TRP A 43 -15.33 23.23 10.57
C TRP A 43 -14.21 22.42 11.26
N LEU A 44 -13.39 21.70 10.50
CA LEU A 44 -12.34 20.81 11.02
C LEU A 44 -11.11 21.57 11.49
N TYR A 45 -10.62 22.52 10.69
CA TYR A 45 -9.35 23.22 10.96
C TYR A 45 -9.53 24.57 11.67
N GLY A 46 -10.76 25.06 11.76
CA GLY A 46 -11.03 26.38 12.37
C GLY A 46 -10.68 27.57 11.50
N GLU A 47 -10.20 27.37 10.28
CA GLU A 47 -9.84 28.43 9.32
C GLU A 47 -10.39 28.14 7.90
N TRP A 48 -10.50 29.19 7.09
CA TRP A 48 -10.95 29.05 5.69
C TRP A 48 -9.79 28.50 4.85
N THR A 49 -9.92 27.26 4.44
CA THR A 49 -8.94 26.57 3.58
C THR A 49 -9.65 25.73 2.52
N CYS A 50 -8.90 25.33 1.51
CA CYS A 50 -9.37 24.42 0.47
C CYS A 50 -8.33 23.29 0.33
N THR A 51 -8.54 22.20 1.04
CA THR A 51 -7.62 21.05 1.08
C THR A 51 -7.19 20.58 -0.31
N PRO A 52 -8.07 20.41 -1.33
CA PRO A 52 -7.64 20.05 -2.69
C PRO A 52 -6.68 21.04 -3.33
N LEU A 53 -6.87 22.35 -3.10
CA LEU A 53 -5.99 23.39 -3.65
C LEU A 53 -4.65 23.41 -2.92
N ASN A 54 -4.66 23.34 -1.58
CA ASN A 54 -3.44 23.25 -0.79
C ASN A 54 -2.62 22.02 -1.17
N TYR A 55 -3.28 20.85 -1.34
CA TYR A 55 -2.61 19.65 -1.80
C TYR A 55 -1.93 19.84 -3.16
N LEU A 56 -2.60 20.49 -4.12
CA LEU A 56 -2.03 20.80 -5.42
C LEU A 56 -0.82 21.73 -5.30
N THR A 57 -0.96 22.81 -4.52
CA THR A 57 0.09 23.81 -4.32
C THR A 57 1.32 23.18 -3.66
N GLU A 58 1.15 22.48 -2.55
CA GLU A 58 2.26 21.91 -1.80
C GLU A 58 2.97 20.78 -2.56
N ASN A 59 2.21 19.87 -3.14
CA ASN A 59 2.81 18.71 -3.77
C ASN A 59 3.31 18.97 -5.19
N MET A 60 2.62 19.80 -5.97
CA MET A 60 2.99 20.01 -7.37
C MET A 60 3.72 21.33 -7.63
N LEU A 61 3.33 22.43 -6.98
CA LEU A 61 3.96 23.73 -7.22
C LEU A 61 5.20 23.94 -6.33
N HIS A 62 5.15 23.48 -5.08
CA HIS A 62 6.31 23.56 -4.18
C HIS A 62 7.20 22.31 -4.25
N GLY A 63 6.83 21.30 -5.03
CA GLY A 63 7.66 20.13 -5.30
C GLY A 63 7.82 19.15 -4.12
N HIS A 64 6.98 19.24 -3.09
CA HIS A 64 7.07 18.33 -1.93
C HIS A 64 6.92 16.86 -2.32
N ILE A 65 6.20 16.58 -3.41
CA ILE A 65 6.05 15.21 -3.91
C ILE A 65 7.37 14.58 -4.34
N ASP A 66 8.34 15.38 -4.77
CA ASP A 66 9.64 14.91 -5.25
C ASP A 66 10.56 14.46 -4.09
N THR A 67 10.23 14.84 -2.85
CA THR A 67 10.95 14.36 -1.66
C THR A 67 10.76 12.87 -1.40
N PHE A 68 9.70 12.28 -1.96
CA PHE A 68 9.45 10.83 -1.90
C PHE A 68 10.21 10.02 -2.96
N GLY A 69 11.02 10.70 -3.79
CA GLY A 69 11.77 10.12 -4.90
C GLY A 69 11.21 10.53 -6.25
N ILE A 70 12.07 10.53 -7.26
CA ILE A 70 11.73 10.88 -8.64
C ILE A 70 11.92 9.67 -9.52
N ASP A 71 10.87 9.30 -10.24
CA ASP A 71 10.84 8.19 -11.16
C ASP A 71 10.90 8.68 -12.62
N PRO A 72 11.44 7.86 -13.55
CA PRO A 72 11.49 8.22 -14.95
C PRO A 72 10.09 8.36 -15.56
N TRP A 73 9.95 9.17 -16.62
CA TRP A 73 8.66 9.41 -17.27
C TRP A 73 7.99 8.11 -17.79
N TYR A 74 8.77 7.08 -18.10
CA TYR A 74 8.28 5.79 -18.59
C TYR A 74 7.98 4.77 -17.47
N TYR A 75 8.03 5.17 -16.20
CA TYR A 75 7.83 4.29 -15.04
C TYR A 75 6.63 3.34 -15.18
N TYR A 76 5.46 3.87 -15.51
CA TYR A 76 4.26 3.05 -15.59
C TYR A 76 4.27 2.00 -16.70
N LEU A 77 5.10 2.17 -17.75
CA LEU A 77 5.20 1.20 -18.84
C LEU A 77 5.85 -0.11 -18.39
N TYR A 78 6.72 -0.07 -17.40
CA TYR A 78 7.31 -1.28 -16.84
C TYR A 78 6.69 -1.67 -15.48
N ALA A 79 6.26 -0.71 -14.66
CA ALA A 79 5.69 -0.98 -13.36
C ALA A 79 4.36 -1.76 -13.44
N ILE A 80 3.46 -1.39 -14.38
CA ILE A 80 2.20 -2.12 -14.59
C ILE A 80 2.44 -3.59 -14.94
N PRO A 81 3.32 -3.95 -15.91
CA PRO A 81 3.67 -5.35 -16.14
C PRO A 81 4.33 -6.03 -14.95
N LEU A 82 5.23 -5.36 -14.25
CA LEU A 82 5.94 -5.98 -13.13
C LEU A 82 5.01 -6.28 -11.95
N GLU A 83 4.17 -5.33 -11.57
CA GLU A 83 3.27 -5.48 -10.43
C GLU A 83 2.02 -6.30 -10.76
N GLY A 84 1.49 -6.16 -11.98
CA GLY A 84 0.33 -6.93 -12.44
C GLY A 84 0.64 -8.32 -13.01
N GLY A 85 1.94 -8.69 -13.05
CA GLY A 85 2.44 -9.85 -13.78
C GLY A 85 2.69 -9.55 -15.24
N ILE A 86 3.91 -9.90 -15.73
CA ILE A 86 4.46 -9.47 -17.04
C ILE A 86 3.46 -9.70 -18.19
N VAL A 87 2.84 -10.86 -18.25
CA VAL A 87 1.91 -11.20 -19.34
C VAL A 87 0.61 -10.43 -19.20
N PHE A 88 0.00 -10.44 -18.01
CA PHE A 88 -1.30 -9.80 -17.79
C PHE A 88 -1.19 -8.27 -17.90
N GLY A 89 -0.23 -7.67 -17.20
CA GLY A 89 0.01 -6.22 -17.27
C GLY A 89 0.39 -5.77 -18.68
N GLY A 90 1.17 -6.59 -19.42
CA GLY A 90 1.46 -6.35 -20.83
C GLY A 90 0.21 -6.37 -21.71
N VAL A 91 -0.71 -7.32 -21.49
CA VAL A 91 -2.01 -7.37 -22.18
C VAL A 91 -2.86 -6.13 -21.87
N VAL A 92 -2.88 -5.70 -20.61
CA VAL A 92 -3.61 -4.47 -20.20
C VAL A 92 -3.09 -3.24 -20.94
N LEU A 93 -1.76 -3.06 -20.98
CA LEU A 93 -1.15 -1.93 -21.68
C LEU A 93 -1.41 -1.98 -23.19
N ALA A 94 -1.25 -3.16 -23.82
CA ALA A 94 -1.51 -3.35 -25.23
C ALA A 94 -2.99 -3.09 -25.59
N ALA A 95 -3.92 -3.57 -24.76
CA ALA A 95 -5.35 -3.37 -24.96
C ALA A 95 -5.75 -1.90 -24.82
N ALA A 96 -5.21 -1.20 -23.82
CA ALA A 96 -5.44 0.23 -23.64
C ALA A 96 -4.87 1.06 -24.80
N ALA A 97 -3.61 0.79 -25.19
CA ALA A 97 -2.97 1.47 -26.32
C ALA A 97 -3.75 1.24 -27.63
N TRP A 98 -4.13 -0.01 -27.91
CA TRP A 98 -4.96 -0.33 -29.05
C TRP A 98 -6.29 0.43 -29.02
N PHE A 99 -6.97 0.49 -27.88
CA PHE A 99 -8.22 1.19 -27.74
C PHE A 99 -8.08 2.70 -28.01
N PHE A 100 -7.05 3.34 -27.46
CA PHE A 100 -6.81 4.77 -27.66
C PHE A 100 -6.53 5.11 -29.14
N VAL A 101 -5.77 4.26 -29.83
CA VAL A 101 -5.48 4.42 -31.27
C VAL A 101 -6.72 4.15 -32.10
N ARG A 102 -7.50 3.11 -31.77
CA ARG A 102 -8.66 2.70 -32.56
C ARG A 102 -9.86 3.60 -32.39
N TYR A 103 -10.01 4.20 -31.18
CA TYR A 103 -11.15 5.04 -30.83
C TYR A 103 -10.68 6.42 -30.32
N PRO A 104 -10.00 7.23 -31.15
CA PRO A 104 -9.40 8.50 -30.69
C PRO A 104 -10.43 9.56 -30.26
N ARG A 105 -11.68 9.44 -30.72
CA ARG A 105 -12.79 10.37 -30.34
C ARG A 105 -13.65 9.83 -29.20
N HIS A 106 -13.33 8.68 -28.65
CA HIS A 106 -14.10 8.09 -27.57
C HIS A 106 -13.87 8.86 -26.25
N MET A 107 -14.92 9.01 -25.46
CA MET A 107 -14.89 9.70 -24.17
C MET A 107 -13.77 9.18 -23.25
N LEU A 108 -13.67 7.85 -23.10
CA LEU A 108 -12.63 7.24 -22.25
C LEU A 108 -11.21 7.55 -22.76
N THR A 109 -11.00 7.69 -24.05
CA THR A 109 -9.69 8.04 -24.60
C THR A 109 -9.25 9.41 -24.10
N TRP A 110 -10.10 10.42 -24.17
CA TRP A 110 -9.78 11.76 -23.70
C TRP A 110 -9.62 11.81 -22.18
N THR A 111 -10.56 11.19 -21.45
CA THR A 111 -10.54 11.12 -19.99
C THR A 111 -9.25 10.50 -19.48
N LEU A 112 -8.88 9.33 -20.02
CA LEU A 112 -7.76 8.57 -19.49
C LEU A 112 -6.41 9.01 -20.04
N LEU A 113 -6.31 9.46 -21.31
CA LEU A 113 -5.05 9.98 -21.83
C LEU A 113 -4.59 11.23 -21.08
N LEU A 114 -5.49 12.16 -20.78
CA LEU A 114 -5.13 13.33 -20.01
C LEU A 114 -4.75 12.98 -18.56
N PHE A 115 -5.50 12.06 -17.96
CA PHE A 115 -5.18 11.52 -16.64
C PHE A 115 -3.80 10.87 -16.61
N LEU A 116 -3.50 9.98 -17.56
CA LEU A 116 -2.22 9.30 -17.67
C LEU A 116 -1.07 10.28 -17.97
N ALA A 117 -1.28 11.23 -18.89
CA ALA A 117 -0.27 12.23 -19.22
C ALA A 117 0.11 13.09 -17.99
N ALA A 118 -0.88 13.50 -17.21
CA ALA A 118 -0.64 14.25 -15.98
C ALA A 118 0.20 13.42 -14.97
N HIS A 119 -0.13 12.12 -14.78
CA HIS A 119 0.62 11.26 -13.87
C HIS A 119 2.02 10.91 -14.39
N GLN A 120 2.22 10.87 -15.71
CA GLN A 120 3.57 10.74 -16.27
C GLN A 120 4.44 11.98 -16.05
N ALA A 121 3.82 13.16 -16.00
CA ALA A 121 4.54 14.42 -15.77
C ALA A 121 4.94 14.66 -14.31
N ILE A 122 4.28 13.99 -13.35
CA ILE A 122 4.61 14.10 -11.92
C ILE A 122 5.91 13.33 -11.64
N GLY A 123 6.82 13.89 -10.83
CA GLY A 123 8.11 13.29 -10.48
C GLY A 123 7.96 11.96 -9.75
N HIS A 124 7.27 11.97 -8.64
CA HIS A 124 7.01 10.76 -7.85
C HIS A 124 5.85 9.94 -8.42
N LYS A 125 6.08 8.65 -8.65
CA LYS A 125 5.13 7.76 -9.29
C LYS A 125 4.90 6.50 -8.48
N GLU A 126 3.61 6.12 -8.36
CA GLU A 126 3.20 4.85 -7.77
C GLU A 126 2.05 4.25 -8.60
N VAL A 127 2.04 2.92 -8.78
CA VAL A 127 0.98 2.26 -9.57
C VAL A 127 -0.40 2.49 -8.99
N ARG A 128 -0.52 2.63 -7.66
CA ARG A 128 -1.80 2.95 -7.01
C ARG A 128 -2.42 4.27 -7.49
N PHE A 129 -1.63 5.22 -7.97
CA PHE A 129 -2.18 6.47 -8.53
C PHE A 129 -2.97 6.24 -9.82
N LEU A 130 -2.69 5.14 -10.51
CA LEU A 130 -3.40 4.76 -11.72
C LEU A 130 -4.63 3.88 -11.48
N PHE A 131 -4.98 3.53 -10.25
CA PHE A 131 -6.15 2.69 -9.97
C PHE A 131 -7.44 3.17 -10.64
N PRO A 132 -7.75 4.48 -10.71
CA PRO A 132 -8.92 4.95 -11.45
C PRO A 132 -8.91 4.55 -12.94
N ALA A 133 -7.74 4.52 -13.57
CA ALA A 133 -7.59 4.09 -14.96
C ALA A 133 -7.60 2.56 -15.11
N LEU A 134 -6.98 1.85 -14.17
CA LEU A 134 -6.88 0.39 -14.17
C LEU A 134 -8.24 -0.30 -14.00
N LEU A 135 -9.23 0.37 -13.40
CA LEU A 135 -10.61 -0.12 -13.34
C LEU A 135 -11.21 -0.38 -14.73
N PHE A 136 -10.70 0.28 -15.77
CA PHE A 136 -11.14 0.07 -17.16
C PHE A 136 -10.36 -1.03 -17.88
N ALA A 137 -9.36 -1.67 -17.26
CA ALA A 137 -8.58 -2.73 -17.85
C ALA A 137 -9.45 -3.88 -18.41
N PRO A 138 -10.45 -4.43 -17.69
CA PRO A 138 -11.33 -5.46 -18.23
C PRO A 138 -12.08 -5.02 -19.48
N PHE A 139 -12.54 -3.77 -19.50
CA PHE A 139 -13.23 -3.20 -20.66
C PHE A 139 -12.30 -3.16 -21.90
N PHE A 140 -11.07 -2.69 -21.74
CA PHE A 140 -10.11 -2.65 -22.85
C PHE A 140 -9.75 -4.03 -23.37
N ILE A 141 -9.55 -5.00 -22.45
CA ILE A 141 -9.26 -6.39 -22.83
C ILE A 141 -10.41 -7.00 -23.62
N VAL A 142 -11.66 -6.82 -23.17
CA VAL A 142 -12.84 -7.31 -23.88
C VAL A 142 -12.97 -6.65 -25.27
N ARG A 143 -12.80 -5.32 -25.35
CA ARG A 143 -12.85 -4.61 -26.64
C ARG A 143 -11.75 -5.06 -27.61
N LEU A 144 -10.54 -5.32 -27.10
CA LEU A 144 -9.47 -5.92 -27.92
C LEU A 144 -9.86 -7.32 -28.39
N ALA A 145 -10.35 -8.17 -27.49
CA ALA A 145 -10.75 -9.54 -27.81
C ALA A 145 -11.86 -9.56 -28.87
N GLU A 146 -12.87 -8.68 -28.77
CA GLU A 146 -13.95 -8.54 -29.76
C GLU A 146 -13.43 -8.13 -31.14
N SER A 147 -12.29 -7.44 -31.22
CA SER A 147 -11.68 -7.01 -32.47
C SER A 147 -10.87 -8.10 -33.17
N LEU A 148 -10.53 -9.18 -32.46
CA LEU A 148 -9.74 -10.28 -32.99
C LEU A 148 -10.63 -11.25 -33.78
N PRO A 149 -10.09 -11.88 -34.85
CA PRO A 149 -10.83 -12.89 -35.60
C PRO A 149 -11.31 -14.03 -34.65
N SER A 150 -12.56 -14.45 -34.83
CA SER A 150 -13.15 -15.53 -34.02
C SER A 150 -12.33 -16.82 -34.06
N ASP A 151 -11.72 -17.12 -35.20
CA ASP A 151 -10.86 -18.29 -35.37
C ASP A 151 -9.57 -18.21 -34.56
N PHE A 152 -9.04 -16.99 -34.35
CA PHE A 152 -7.89 -16.79 -33.47
C PHE A 152 -8.23 -17.17 -32.02
N LEU A 153 -9.34 -16.66 -31.51
CA LEU A 153 -9.78 -16.94 -30.12
C LEU A 153 -10.19 -18.40 -29.93
N ARG A 154 -10.60 -19.10 -31.00
CA ARG A 154 -10.96 -20.53 -30.98
C ARG A 154 -9.75 -21.45 -30.99
N ARG A 155 -8.56 -20.98 -31.32
CA ARG A 155 -7.34 -21.81 -31.31
C ARG A 155 -7.11 -22.41 -29.94
N ARG A 156 -6.84 -23.71 -29.89
CA ARG A 156 -6.61 -24.44 -28.61
C ARG A 156 -5.52 -23.79 -27.78
N ALA A 157 -4.42 -23.36 -28.39
CA ALA A 157 -3.32 -22.70 -27.70
C ALA A 157 -3.76 -21.38 -27.04
N VAL A 158 -4.51 -20.54 -27.76
CA VAL A 158 -5.00 -19.24 -27.23
C VAL A 158 -5.95 -19.46 -26.05
N ARG A 159 -6.86 -20.42 -26.15
CA ARG A 159 -7.76 -20.79 -25.05
C ARG A 159 -7.00 -21.34 -23.85
N ALA A 160 -6.01 -22.22 -24.09
CA ALA A 160 -5.18 -22.76 -23.00
C ALA A 160 -4.43 -21.66 -22.25
N VAL A 161 -3.79 -20.73 -22.98
CA VAL A 161 -3.12 -19.56 -22.39
C VAL A 161 -4.12 -18.69 -21.59
N GLY A 162 -5.30 -18.43 -22.17
CA GLY A 162 -6.35 -17.66 -21.47
C GLY A 162 -6.81 -18.32 -20.16
N VAL A 163 -7.00 -19.65 -20.18
CA VAL A 163 -7.35 -20.41 -18.97
C VAL A 163 -6.24 -20.37 -17.94
N VAL A 164 -4.98 -20.58 -18.36
CA VAL A 164 -3.83 -20.50 -17.43
C VAL A 164 -3.74 -19.12 -16.80
N LEU A 165 -3.85 -18.06 -17.60
CA LEU A 165 -3.83 -16.68 -17.07
C LEU A 165 -4.99 -16.42 -16.09
N ALA A 166 -6.21 -16.89 -16.43
CA ALA A 166 -7.35 -16.74 -15.54
C ALA A 166 -7.18 -17.49 -14.22
N VAL A 167 -6.65 -18.72 -14.25
CA VAL A 167 -6.36 -19.51 -13.06
C VAL A 167 -5.29 -18.85 -12.21
N VAL A 168 -4.17 -18.44 -12.81
CA VAL A 168 -3.07 -17.76 -12.07
C VAL A 168 -3.55 -16.46 -11.45
N ASN A 169 -4.29 -15.62 -12.19
CA ASN A 169 -4.87 -14.40 -11.62
C ASN A 169 -5.89 -14.69 -10.51
N GLY A 170 -6.73 -15.72 -10.68
CA GLY A 170 -7.66 -16.16 -9.65
C GLY A 170 -6.93 -16.59 -8.37
N MET A 171 -5.84 -17.33 -8.50
CA MET A 171 -5.01 -17.73 -7.35
C MET A 171 -4.35 -16.52 -6.66
N ILE A 172 -3.79 -15.59 -7.44
CA ILE A 172 -3.20 -14.36 -6.91
C ILE A 172 -4.26 -13.51 -6.19
N MET A 173 -5.45 -13.37 -6.79
CA MET A 173 -6.55 -12.63 -6.19
C MET A 173 -7.02 -13.29 -4.88
N ILE A 174 -7.19 -14.61 -4.86
CA ILE A 174 -7.55 -15.35 -3.63
C ILE A 174 -6.47 -15.15 -2.57
N ALA A 175 -5.19 -15.25 -2.94
CA ALA A 175 -4.09 -15.02 -2.03
C ALA A 175 -4.11 -13.58 -1.48
N ALA A 176 -4.30 -12.58 -2.32
CA ALA A 176 -4.37 -11.17 -1.92
C ALA A 176 -5.55 -10.86 -1.00
N LEU A 177 -6.70 -11.53 -1.21
CA LEU A 177 -7.88 -11.37 -0.37
C LEU A 177 -7.79 -12.18 0.94
N ALA A 178 -7.17 -13.36 0.89
CA ALA A 178 -7.03 -14.25 2.03
C ALA A 178 -5.90 -13.81 2.98
N VAL A 179 -4.93 -13.03 2.47
CA VAL A 179 -3.89 -12.41 3.29
C VAL A 179 -4.44 -11.10 3.80
N PRO A 180 -4.98 -11.06 5.03
CA PRO A 180 -5.26 -9.77 5.64
C PRO A 180 -3.94 -9.01 5.63
N GLY A 181 -3.99 -7.73 5.29
CA GLY A 181 -2.80 -6.89 5.30
C GLY A 181 -2.04 -7.19 6.58
N THR A 182 -0.89 -7.82 6.47
CA THR A 182 -0.14 -8.43 7.57
C THR A 182 0.07 -7.48 8.75
N ASN A 183 0.02 -6.19 8.47
CA ASN A 183 0.16 -5.12 9.43
C ASN A 183 -1.09 -4.92 10.30
N ILE A 184 -2.29 -4.96 9.72
CA ILE A 184 -3.54 -4.74 10.48
C ILE A 184 -3.71 -5.82 11.53
N CYS A 185 -3.57 -7.08 11.16
CA CYS A 185 -3.66 -8.19 12.12
C CYS A 185 -2.58 -8.15 13.20
N PHE A 186 -1.40 -7.65 12.84
CA PHE A 186 -0.31 -7.49 13.78
C PHE A 186 -0.65 -6.43 14.83
N PHE A 187 -1.17 -5.26 14.42
CA PHE A 187 -1.54 -4.17 15.34
C PHE A 187 -2.78 -4.51 16.17
N ASP A 188 -3.80 -5.13 15.57
CA ASP A 188 -4.95 -5.67 16.32
C ASP A 188 -4.50 -6.62 17.43
N ARG A 189 -3.48 -7.44 17.16
CA ARG A 189 -2.93 -8.33 18.19
C ARG A 189 -2.20 -7.57 19.28
N VAL A 190 -1.41 -6.54 18.94
CA VAL A 190 -0.72 -5.69 19.91
C VAL A 190 -1.74 -4.96 20.80
N GLU A 191 -2.80 -4.42 20.20
CA GLU A 191 -3.87 -3.75 20.94
C GLU A 191 -4.55 -4.70 21.95
N ARG A 192 -4.93 -5.89 21.51
CA ARG A 192 -5.50 -6.92 22.40
C ARG A 192 -4.55 -7.36 23.52
N LEU A 193 -3.25 -7.37 23.28
CA LEU A 193 -2.26 -7.66 24.32
C LEU A 193 -2.21 -6.54 25.36
N ALA A 194 -2.36 -5.28 24.93
CA ALA A 194 -2.41 -4.14 25.83
C ALA A 194 -3.68 -4.11 26.70
N GLU A 195 -4.80 -4.60 26.17
CA GLU A 195 -6.07 -4.73 26.93
C GLU A 195 -6.01 -5.78 28.05
N SER A 196 -4.97 -6.61 28.08
CA SER A 196 -4.83 -7.72 29.04
C SER A 196 -4.54 -7.28 30.50
N GLY A 197 -4.39 -5.97 30.76
CA GLY A 197 -4.42 -5.37 32.09
C GLY A 197 -3.07 -5.25 32.80
N ARG A 198 -1.96 -5.74 32.25
CA ARG A 198 -0.59 -5.44 32.75
C ARG A 198 0.10 -4.45 31.81
N PRO A 199 0.97 -3.58 32.34
CA PRO A 199 1.79 -2.73 31.50
C PRO A 199 2.54 -3.54 30.46
N LEU A 200 2.58 -3.06 29.21
CA LEU A 200 3.12 -3.74 28.06
C LEU A 200 4.46 -3.11 27.65
N ALA A 201 5.48 -3.92 27.43
CA ALA A 201 6.72 -3.48 26.79
C ALA A 201 6.87 -4.18 25.43
N LEU A 202 7.01 -3.39 24.37
CA LEU A 202 7.33 -3.84 23.03
C LEU A 202 8.81 -3.58 22.74
N VAL A 203 9.54 -4.64 22.45
CA VAL A 203 10.98 -4.58 22.24
C VAL A 203 11.35 -5.10 20.85
N HIS A 204 12.39 -4.56 20.24
CA HIS A 204 12.91 -5.06 18.96
C HIS A 204 14.42 -4.81 18.84
N LEU A 205 15.06 -5.48 17.88
CA LEU A 205 16.44 -5.24 17.50
C LEU A 205 16.52 -4.18 16.40
N ARG A 206 17.48 -3.26 16.50
CA ARG A 206 17.67 -2.14 15.56
C ARG A 206 17.90 -2.56 14.12
N ASN A 207 18.52 -3.71 13.89
CA ASN A 207 18.75 -4.27 12.57
C ASN A 207 17.52 -4.89 11.93
N GLN A 208 16.40 -4.95 12.64
CA GLN A 208 15.13 -5.48 12.17
C GLN A 208 14.11 -4.37 12.08
N ASN A 209 13.72 -4.02 10.86
CA ASN A 209 12.69 -3.02 10.64
C ASN A 209 11.30 -3.65 10.84
N THR A 210 10.94 -3.90 12.08
CA THR A 210 9.66 -4.53 12.46
C THR A 210 8.50 -3.55 12.45
N TYR A 211 8.80 -2.25 12.42
CA TYR A 211 7.84 -1.17 12.33
C TYR A 211 7.96 -0.46 10.99
N TYR A 212 6.85 0.00 10.45
CA TYR A 212 6.85 1.03 9.42
C TYR A 212 7.15 2.40 10.03
N CYS A 213 8.25 2.53 10.73
CA CYS A 213 8.70 3.81 11.21
C CYS A 213 9.61 4.42 10.16
N TYR A 214 9.21 5.54 9.63
CA TYR A 214 10.04 6.34 8.74
C TYR A 214 11.28 6.88 9.42
N ASN A 215 11.31 6.90 10.76
CA ASN A 215 12.44 7.40 11.51
C ASN A 215 12.43 6.85 12.95
N GLU A 216 13.48 6.13 13.34
CA GLU A 216 13.63 5.63 14.72
C GLU A 216 13.65 6.76 15.75
N ALA A 217 14.17 7.95 15.38
CA ALA A 217 14.15 9.12 16.25
C ALA A 217 12.74 9.62 16.60
N ILE A 218 11.74 9.33 15.75
CA ILE A 218 10.34 9.66 16.03
C ILE A 218 9.75 8.73 17.09
N LEU A 219 10.19 7.47 17.15
CA LEU A 219 9.75 6.51 18.17
C LEU A 219 10.15 6.93 19.57
N ASP A 220 11.36 7.45 19.72
CA ASP A 220 11.85 7.93 21.02
C ASP A 220 11.18 9.24 21.47
N SER A 221 10.71 10.05 20.51
CA SER A 221 10.12 11.36 20.79
C SER A 221 8.58 11.36 20.83
N VAL A 222 7.92 10.41 20.13
CA VAL A 222 6.45 10.34 20.04
C VAL A 222 5.96 8.89 20.16
N PRO A 223 5.92 8.34 21.38
CA PRO A 223 5.62 6.92 21.60
C PRO A 223 4.22 6.47 21.18
N ARG A 224 3.34 7.39 20.80
CA ARG A 224 1.96 7.07 20.38
C ARG A 224 1.77 6.91 18.88
N LEU A 225 2.77 7.26 18.07
CA LEU A 225 2.64 7.27 16.61
C LEU A 225 3.67 6.34 15.99
N VAL A 226 3.43 5.05 16.08
CA VAL A 226 4.35 4.05 15.55
C VAL A 226 4.17 3.83 14.06
N MET A 227 3.02 4.23 13.52
CA MET A 227 2.71 4.14 12.09
C MET A 227 1.86 5.30 11.68
N SER A 228 1.96 5.72 10.43
CA SER A 228 1.17 6.80 9.85
C SER A 228 -0.35 6.61 9.95
N TYR A 229 -0.83 5.42 10.32
CA TYR A 229 -2.26 5.10 10.33
C TYR A 229 -2.75 4.31 11.54
N TYR A 230 -1.86 3.88 12.46
CA TYR A 230 -2.25 3.07 13.59
C TYR A 230 -1.68 3.63 14.88
N TRP A 231 -2.56 3.75 15.87
CA TRP A 231 -2.18 4.14 17.22
C TRP A 231 -1.65 2.91 17.96
N MET A 232 -0.52 3.09 18.62
CA MET A 232 -0.05 2.10 19.57
C MET A 232 -0.56 2.44 20.97
N PRO A 233 -0.75 1.43 21.84
CA PRO A 233 -1.23 1.67 23.19
C PRO A 233 -0.41 2.73 23.91
N ALA A 234 -1.10 3.70 24.53
CA ALA A 234 -0.46 4.85 25.18
C ALA A 234 0.45 4.45 26.34
N ASP A 235 0.13 3.34 26.99
CA ASP A 235 0.79 2.85 28.20
C ASP A 235 1.86 1.79 27.88
N ALA A 236 2.12 1.52 26.60
CA ALA A 236 3.17 0.60 26.18
C ALA A 236 4.54 1.29 26.22
N ALA A 237 5.51 0.61 26.80
CA ALA A 237 6.91 1.01 26.71
C ALA A 237 7.51 0.47 25.41
N TYR A 238 8.25 1.31 24.69
CA TYR A 238 8.96 0.93 23.46
C TYR A 238 10.45 0.98 23.70
N ARG A 239 11.17 -0.11 23.36
CA ARG A 239 12.62 -0.18 23.51
C ARG A 239 13.26 -0.84 22.30
N THR A 240 14.31 -0.21 21.79
CA THR A 240 15.17 -0.74 20.74
C THR A 240 16.49 -1.15 21.35
N PHE A 241 17.01 -2.31 20.95
CA PHE A 241 18.29 -2.85 21.41
C PHE A 241 19.21 -3.09 20.22
N ASP A 242 20.50 -2.87 20.43
CA ASP A 242 21.48 -3.00 19.35
C ASP A 242 21.98 -4.45 19.17
N SER A 243 21.85 -5.27 20.21
CA SER A 243 22.24 -6.69 20.17
C SER A 243 21.27 -7.58 20.96
N ALA A 244 21.33 -8.89 20.65
CA ALA A 244 20.53 -9.89 21.37
C ALA A 244 20.91 -10.03 22.85
N GLU A 245 22.18 -9.80 23.19
CA GLU A 245 22.68 -9.81 24.56
C GLU A 245 22.14 -8.63 25.37
N GLU A 246 22.11 -7.45 24.75
CA GLU A 246 21.54 -6.25 25.35
C GLU A 246 20.04 -6.42 25.54
N LEU A 247 19.34 -6.94 24.53
CA LEU A 247 17.92 -7.29 24.62
C LEU A 247 17.65 -8.25 25.77
N GLY A 248 18.45 -9.31 25.94
CA GLY A 248 18.30 -10.26 27.04
C GLY A 248 18.49 -9.63 28.42
N ARG A 249 19.37 -8.62 28.56
CA ARG A 249 19.50 -7.82 29.80
C ARG A 249 18.30 -6.94 30.03
N GLY A 250 17.85 -6.20 29.00
CA GLY A 250 16.68 -5.33 29.08
C GLY A 250 15.39 -6.08 29.41
N VAL A 251 15.24 -7.30 28.89
CA VAL A 251 14.08 -8.16 29.20
C VAL A 251 14.04 -8.52 30.69
N ARG A 252 15.19 -8.83 31.32
CA ARG A 252 15.24 -9.12 32.75
C ARG A 252 14.80 -7.93 33.60
N GLU A 253 15.19 -6.73 33.19
CA GLU A 253 14.80 -5.50 33.88
C GLU A 253 13.29 -5.22 33.72
N LEU A 254 12.80 -5.23 32.49
CA LEU A 254 11.41 -4.90 32.15
C LEU A 254 10.41 -5.94 32.67
N SER A 255 10.76 -7.22 32.68
CA SER A 255 9.86 -8.31 33.09
C SER A 255 9.46 -8.25 34.58
N SER A 256 10.14 -7.45 35.41
CA SER A 256 9.77 -7.25 36.80
C SER A 256 8.44 -6.49 36.94
N SER A 257 8.14 -5.59 36.00
CA SER A 257 6.97 -4.68 36.09
C SER A 257 6.01 -4.79 34.90
N MET A 258 6.46 -5.36 33.77
CA MET A 258 5.73 -5.36 32.50
C MET A 258 5.70 -6.75 31.86
N ASP A 259 4.68 -6.98 31.02
CA ASP A 259 4.70 -8.07 30.08
C ASP A 259 5.51 -7.65 28.85
N VAL A 260 6.57 -8.39 28.54
CA VAL A 260 7.50 -8.01 27.45
C VAL A 260 7.22 -8.84 26.22
N TYR A 261 7.13 -8.17 25.06
CA TYR A 261 6.92 -8.80 23.77
C TYR A 261 7.99 -8.36 22.77
N LEU A 262 8.68 -9.34 22.20
CA LEU A 262 9.64 -9.13 21.14
C LEU A 262 8.92 -9.11 19.79
N LEU A 263 9.16 -8.06 19.02
CA LEU A 263 8.78 -7.94 17.63
C LEU A 263 9.98 -8.35 16.77
N SER A 264 9.81 -9.38 15.93
CA SER A 264 10.91 -9.89 15.11
C SER A 264 10.46 -10.22 13.68
N GLU A 265 11.33 -9.94 12.73
CA GLU A 265 11.20 -10.45 11.36
C GLU A 265 11.68 -11.93 11.27
N ASP A 266 12.50 -12.36 12.22
CA ASP A 266 12.94 -13.74 12.30
C ASP A 266 11.82 -14.61 12.90
N PRO A 267 11.45 -15.73 12.27
CA PRO A 267 10.48 -16.66 12.81
C PRO A 267 11.01 -17.47 14.01
N GLU A 268 12.32 -17.52 14.22
CA GLU A 268 12.98 -18.27 15.30
C GLU A 268 14.14 -17.45 15.89
N PRO A 269 13.84 -16.27 16.50
CA PRO A 269 14.90 -15.43 17.05
C PRO A 269 15.53 -16.08 18.28
N GLU A 270 16.84 -15.94 18.40
CA GLU A 270 17.58 -16.37 19.57
C GLU A 270 17.92 -15.17 20.46
N VAL A 271 17.53 -15.21 21.74
CA VAL A 271 17.87 -14.19 22.73
C VAL A 271 18.50 -14.88 23.94
N PRO A 272 19.78 -14.62 24.24
CA PRO A 272 20.49 -15.29 25.31
C PRO A 272 19.82 -15.12 26.69
N GLY A 273 19.63 -16.23 27.39
CA GLY A 273 19.03 -16.24 28.73
C GLY A 273 17.55 -15.90 28.78
N CYS A 274 16.85 -16.02 27.66
CA CYS A 274 15.42 -15.79 27.57
C CYS A 274 14.70 -16.97 26.93
N THR A 275 13.44 -17.15 27.32
CA THR A 275 12.49 -18.06 26.67
C THR A 275 11.53 -17.25 25.83
N LEU A 276 11.22 -17.75 24.64
CA LEU A 276 10.33 -17.08 23.68
C LEU A 276 9.13 -17.98 23.37
N GLN A 277 7.95 -17.41 23.45
CA GLN A 277 6.71 -18.03 23.04
C GLN A 277 6.07 -17.20 21.93
N ARG A 278 5.96 -17.75 20.73
CA ARG A 278 5.32 -17.06 19.61
C ARG A 278 3.81 -16.92 19.87
N VAL A 279 3.31 -15.68 19.86
CA VAL A 279 1.90 -15.36 20.13
C VAL A 279 1.17 -14.86 18.90
N ALA A 280 1.90 -14.33 17.91
CA ALA A 280 1.35 -13.97 16.61
C ALA A 280 2.43 -14.07 15.52
N TRP A 281 2.00 -14.27 14.29
CA TRP A 281 2.90 -14.37 13.14
C TRP A 281 2.20 -13.93 11.86
N SER A 282 3.00 -13.66 10.82
CA SER A 282 2.51 -13.51 9.46
C SER A 282 1.80 -14.80 9.02
N PRO A 283 0.69 -14.70 8.28
CA PRO A 283 -0.08 -15.87 7.83
C PRO A 283 0.71 -16.80 6.89
N PHE A 284 1.80 -16.31 6.31
CA PHE A 284 2.63 -17.12 5.41
C PHE A 284 3.99 -17.48 6.02
N PRO A 285 4.50 -18.68 5.73
CA PRO A 285 5.88 -19.03 6.03
C PRO A 285 6.86 -18.02 5.40
N LYS A 286 8.02 -17.81 6.06
CA LYS A 286 9.07 -16.89 5.59
C LYS A 286 9.48 -17.16 4.13
N TRP A 287 9.64 -18.43 3.75
CA TRP A 287 10.02 -18.79 2.38
C TRP A 287 9.00 -18.34 1.33
N VAL A 288 7.70 -18.40 1.64
CA VAL A 288 6.64 -17.89 0.75
C VAL A 288 6.77 -16.40 0.59
N THR A 289 6.87 -15.67 1.69
CA THR A 289 6.92 -14.20 1.66
C THR A 289 8.24 -13.66 1.11
N THR A 290 9.30 -14.46 1.11
CA THR A 290 10.57 -14.08 0.49
C THR A 290 10.56 -14.26 -1.03
N HIS A 291 9.87 -15.28 -1.55
CA HIS A 291 9.88 -15.62 -2.97
C HIS A 291 8.66 -15.12 -3.73
N PHE A 292 7.55 -14.87 -3.03
CA PHE A 292 6.29 -14.43 -3.62
C PHE A 292 5.85 -13.13 -2.95
N ASN A 293 6.23 -12.02 -3.55
CA ASN A 293 5.75 -10.72 -3.12
C ASN A 293 4.51 -10.32 -3.92
N PHE A 294 3.35 -10.49 -3.33
CA PHE A 294 2.08 -10.12 -3.97
C PHE A 294 1.85 -8.61 -4.02
N ASN A 295 2.57 -7.82 -3.24
CA ASN A 295 2.41 -6.37 -3.18
C ASN A 295 3.51 -5.62 -3.94
N ASP A 296 4.65 -6.26 -4.17
CA ASP A 296 5.80 -5.62 -4.80
C ASP A 296 6.64 -6.65 -5.56
N TRP A 297 6.34 -6.84 -6.83
CA TRP A 297 7.04 -7.76 -7.73
C TRP A 297 8.46 -7.30 -8.08
N ALA A 298 8.78 -6.03 -7.84
CA ALA A 298 10.04 -5.43 -8.24
C ALA A 298 11.20 -5.67 -7.26
N GLY A 299 11.20 -6.79 -6.54
CA GLY A 299 12.33 -7.23 -5.73
C GLY A 299 12.29 -6.83 -4.26
N ARG A 300 11.19 -6.27 -3.79
CA ARG A 300 10.98 -6.07 -2.35
C ARG A 300 10.26 -7.28 -1.77
N SER A 301 10.83 -7.90 -0.76
CA SER A 301 10.20 -9.03 -0.08
C SER A 301 9.12 -8.56 0.89
N ILE A 302 7.99 -9.24 0.91
CA ILE A 302 7.05 -9.10 2.04
C ILE A 302 7.78 -9.55 3.29
N ARG A 303 7.92 -8.64 4.25
CA ARG A 303 8.62 -8.95 5.49
C ARG A 303 7.72 -9.78 6.40
N THR A 304 8.21 -10.93 6.83
CA THR A 304 7.55 -11.69 7.90
C THR A 304 7.65 -10.92 9.19
N ARG A 305 6.59 -10.96 9.98
CA ARG A 305 6.54 -10.33 11.29
C ARG A 305 5.99 -11.30 12.30
N ASN A 306 6.66 -11.35 13.42
CA ASN A 306 6.30 -12.24 14.51
C ASN A 306 6.27 -11.45 15.82
N ILE A 307 5.38 -11.84 16.72
CA ILE A 307 5.33 -11.34 18.09
C ILE A 307 5.62 -12.53 18.98
N PHE A 308 6.61 -12.39 19.85
CA PHE A 308 6.95 -13.38 20.85
C PHE A 308 6.75 -12.78 22.24
N ARG A 309 6.03 -13.47 23.11
CA ARG A 309 6.16 -13.22 24.53
C ARG A 309 7.55 -13.66 24.96
N ILE A 310 8.32 -12.78 25.55
CA ILE A 310 9.69 -13.03 25.97
C ILE A 310 9.80 -12.88 27.50
N SER A 311 10.44 -13.83 28.12
CA SER A 311 10.67 -13.84 29.56
C SER A 311 12.07 -14.36 29.90
N PRO A 312 12.68 -13.96 31.01
CA PRO A 312 13.93 -14.52 31.46
C PRO A 312 13.82 -16.04 31.66
N ASP A 313 14.86 -16.78 31.27
CA ASP A 313 14.92 -18.22 31.54
C ASP A 313 15.14 -18.45 33.05
N SER A 314 14.14 -19.02 33.70
CA SER A 314 14.18 -19.34 35.12
C SER A 314 15.35 -20.30 35.49
N ARG A 315 15.83 -21.10 34.54
CA ARG A 315 16.97 -22.01 34.75
C ARG A 315 18.32 -21.29 34.65
N ALA A 316 18.39 -20.18 33.93
CA ALA A 316 19.60 -19.37 33.81
C ALA A 316 19.81 -18.50 35.06
N VAL A 317 18.72 -18.04 35.69
CA VAL A 317 18.78 -17.24 36.93
C VAL A 317 19.27 -18.09 38.10
N ALA A 318 18.80 -19.32 38.25
CA ALA A 318 19.21 -20.23 39.32
C ALA A 318 20.67 -20.72 39.26
N ARG A 319 21.42 -20.42 38.19
CA ARG A 319 22.85 -20.76 38.06
C ARG A 319 23.80 -19.60 38.40
N GLN A 320 23.25 -18.40 38.63
CA GLN A 320 24.02 -17.20 38.96
C GLN A 320 23.87 -16.78 40.47
N GLU A 321 22.96 -17.42 41.21
CA GLU A 321 22.90 -17.42 42.68
C GLU A 321 23.69 -18.62 43.23
#